data_c2f2faa6cf05b1e4b2a2e092fe4a7d51
#
_entry.id   c2f2faa6cf05b1e4b2a2e092fe4a7d51
#
_cell.length_a   1.000
_cell.length_b   1.000
_cell.length_c   1.000
_cell.angle_alpha   90.00
_cell.angle_beta   90.00
_cell.angle_gamma   90.00
#
_symmetry.space_group_name_H-M   'P 1'
#
loop_
_entity.id
_entity.type
_entity.pdbx_description
1 polymer ?
#
loop_
_entity_poly.entity_id
_entity_poly.type
_entity_poly.pdbx_seq_one_letter_code
_entity_poly.pdbx_strand_id
1 'polypeptide(L)'
;MGPIIMSGYIADHNSWRGGYLAVSLIQFSLVLILLVTLPLWKRVAASRELERRQNGEYVEYTEPEERSKVNVLGIKGVKPTLIAFLLYCGVESTVGLWGASYLVGVRQITAETAAGWISLYYGGITAGRLITGFITLKVHNRILIRCGQFITIAGAGILLLPLPDAFSLIGFILIGLGLAPIYPGLIHETPTRFGKENSAKLIGYQMAVAYTGSTFLPPLMGVIATKTSMILFPFLVLFFLVAMLLSAEKVNIVLGKRKQAGN
;
A
#
# COMPACT_ATOMS: atom_id res chain seq x y z
N MET A 1 15.39 -3.66 2.05
CA MET A 1 16.78 -3.41 2.54
C MET A 1 16.92 -3.73 4.02
N GLY A 2 16.07 -3.23 4.94
CA GLY A 2 16.18 -3.47 6.38
C GLY A 2 16.34 -4.94 6.79
N PRO A 3 15.45 -5.86 6.37
CA PRO A 3 15.58 -7.28 6.73
C PRO A 3 16.87 -7.94 6.26
N ILE A 4 17.40 -7.57 5.07
CA ILE A 4 18.66 -8.11 4.54
C ILE A 4 19.85 -7.64 5.39
N ILE A 5 19.88 -6.35 5.74
CA ILE A 5 20.94 -5.80 6.61
C ILE A 5 20.90 -6.48 7.97
N MET A 6 19.69 -6.62 8.56
CA MET A 6 19.53 -7.26 9.87
C MET A 6 19.93 -8.73 9.87
N SER A 7 19.54 -9.52 8.85
CA SER A 7 19.91 -10.93 8.75
C SER A 7 21.42 -11.11 8.60
N GLY A 8 22.11 -10.27 7.81
CA GLY A 8 23.57 -10.28 7.70
C GLY A 8 24.27 -10.02 9.03
N TYR A 9 23.86 -8.97 9.76
CA TYR A 9 24.46 -8.66 11.06
C TYR A 9 24.18 -9.72 12.13
N ILE A 10 23.02 -10.38 12.09
CA ILE A 10 22.72 -11.47 13.01
C ILE A 10 23.58 -12.71 12.67
N ALA A 11 23.71 -13.03 11.37
CA ALA A 11 24.52 -14.18 10.95
C ALA A 11 26.03 -14.00 11.24
N ASP A 12 26.58 -12.81 10.94
CA ASP A 12 28.03 -12.58 11.05
C ASP A 12 28.49 -12.26 12.47
N HIS A 13 27.68 -11.59 13.28
CA HIS A 13 28.09 -11.03 14.58
C HIS A 13 27.22 -11.47 15.76
N ASN A 14 26.22 -12.32 15.52
CA ASN A 14 25.22 -12.72 16.53
C ASN A 14 24.59 -11.53 17.29
N SER A 15 24.53 -10.34 16.64
CA SER A 15 24.12 -9.07 17.26
C SER A 15 23.14 -8.30 16.36
N TRP A 16 21.91 -8.16 16.85
CA TRP A 16 20.91 -7.31 16.23
C TRP A 16 21.21 -5.80 16.34
N ARG A 17 22.04 -5.40 17.34
CA ARG A 17 22.37 -3.99 17.60
C ARG A 17 23.13 -3.34 16.45
N GLY A 18 24.09 -4.04 15.83
CA GLY A 18 24.83 -3.56 14.66
C GLY A 18 23.93 -3.28 13.46
N GLY A 19 22.95 -4.16 13.19
CA GLY A 19 21.98 -3.99 12.15
C GLY A 19 21.10 -2.74 12.34
N TYR A 20 20.61 -2.49 13.57
CA TYR A 20 19.86 -1.26 13.89
C TYR A 20 20.72 -0.01 13.74
N LEU A 21 21.99 -0.06 14.16
CA LEU A 21 22.91 1.06 14.02
C LEU A 21 23.14 1.38 12.54
N ALA A 22 23.37 0.40 11.68
CA ALA A 22 23.53 0.58 10.25
C ALA A 22 22.27 1.21 9.61
N VAL A 23 21.09 0.69 9.93
CA VAL A 23 19.82 1.25 9.43
C VAL A 23 19.60 2.68 9.92
N SER A 24 19.89 2.97 11.20
CA SER A 24 19.74 4.32 11.75
C SER A 24 20.70 5.34 11.12
N LEU A 25 21.93 4.94 10.82
CA LEU A 25 22.88 5.79 10.12
C LEU A 25 22.42 6.13 8.70
N ILE A 26 21.87 5.15 7.98
CA ILE A 26 21.28 5.38 6.64
C ILE A 26 20.11 6.36 6.75
N GLN A 27 19.20 6.15 7.68
CA GLN A 27 18.06 7.06 7.88
C GLN A 27 18.49 8.46 8.29
N PHE A 28 19.47 8.58 9.18
CA PHE A 28 20.00 9.88 9.59
C PHE A 28 20.65 10.63 8.43
N SER A 29 21.40 9.92 7.57
CA SER A 29 21.97 10.49 6.35
C SER A 29 20.90 10.99 5.39
N LEU A 30 19.80 10.27 5.21
CA LEU A 30 18.66 10.70 4.40
C LEU A 30 17.99 11.95 4.98
N VAL A 31 17.84 12.03 6.31
CA VAL A 31 17.32 13.24 6.98
C VAL A 31 18.23 14.43 6.75
N LEU A 32 19.55 14.27 6.86
CA LEU A 32 20.50 15.35 6.57
C LEU A 32 20.40 15.83 5.11
N ILE A 33 20.32 14.90 4.14
CA ILE A 33 20.12 15.23 2.73
C ILE A 33 18.83 16.03 2.55
N LEU A 34 17.73 15.60 3.16
CA LEU A 34 16.45 16.32 3.09
C LEU A 34 16.57 17.73 3.68
N LEU A 35 17.23 17.90 4.83
CA LEU A 35 17.42 19.20 5.46
C LEU A 35 18.26 20.13 4.59
N VAL A 36 19.36 19.64 4.00
CA VAL A 36 20.21 20.41 3.09
C VAL A 36 19.47 20.81 1.81
N THR A 37 18.57 19.95 1.33
CA THR A 37 17.79 20.23 0.10
C THR A 37 16.51 21.04 0.36
N LEU A 38 16.11 21.28 1.61
CA LEU A 38 14.93 22.08 1.98
C LEU A 38 14.85 23.46 1.27
N PRO A 39 15.95 24.24 1.17
CA PRO A 39 15.91 25.53 0.46
C PRO A 39 15.57 25.38 -1.03
N LEU A 40 16.03 24.28 -1.67
CA LEU A 40 15.72 23.99 -3.08
C LEU A 40 14.23 23.72 -3.26
N TRP A 41 13.62 22.95 -2.37
CA TRP A 41 12.17 22.66 -2.39
C TRP A 41 11.33 23.92 -2.21
N LYS A 42 11.75 24.85 -1.31
CA LYS A 42 11.08 26.14 -1.14
C LYS A 42 11.14 26.99 -2.42
N ARG A 43 12.29 27.01 -3.12
CA ARG A 43 12.43 27.71 -4.40
C ARG A 43 11.56 27.10 -5.49
N VAL A 44 11.55 25.77 -5.62
CA VAL A 44 10.72 25.06 -6.61
C VAL A 44 9.23 25.24 -6.31
N ALA A 45 8.81 25.24 -5.04
CA ALA A 45 7.44 25.52 -4.67
C ALA A 45 7.03 26.94 -5.05
N ALA A 46 7.87 27.94 -4.77
CA ALA A 46 7.61 29.34 -5.11
C ALA A 46 7.54 29.56 -6.63
N SER A 47 8.44 28.95 -7.42
CA SER A 47 8.38 29.06 -8.88
C SER A 47 7.12 28.44 -9.47
N ARG A 48 6.69 27.25 -8.99
CA ARG A 48 5.43 26.61 -9.41
C ARG A 48 4.19 27.44 -9.05
N GLU A 49 4.25 28.15 -7.92
CA GLU A 49 3.18 29.05 -7.50
C GLU A 49 3.08 30.27 -8.43
N LEU A 50 4.22 30.83 -8.82
CA LEU A 50 4.29 31.93 -9.80
C LEU A 50 3.77 31.50 -11.17
N GLU A 51 4.16 30.31 -11.66
CA GLU A 51 3.64 29.76 -12.91
C GLU A 51 2.12 29.56 -12.89
N ARG A 52 1.57 29.06 -11.79
CA ARG A 52 0.12 28.90 -11.62
C ARG A 52 -0.62 30.25 -11.64
N ARG A 53 -0.03 31.29 -11.03
CA ARG A 53 -0.58 32.65 -11.05
C ARG A 53 -0.57 33.22 -12.49
N GLN A 54 0.50 33.02 -13.24
CA GLN A 54 0.63 33.48 -14.62
C GLN A 54 -0.33 32.75 -15.58
N ASN A 55 -0.60 31.47 -15.34
CA ASN A 55 -1.48 30.67 -16.19
C ASN A 55 -2.99 30.83 -15.84
N GLY A 56 -3.36 31.75 -14.93
CA GLY A 56 -4.75 31.95 -14.52
C GLY A 56 -5.39 30.78 -13.74
N GLU A 57 -4.58 29.80 -13.31
CA GLU A 57 -5.00 28.66 -12.46
C GLU A 57 -5.03 29.05 -10.95
N TYR A 58 -5.02 30.34 -10.65
CA TYR A 58 -5.06 30.80 -9.26
C TYR A 58 -6.45 30.57 -8.68
N VAL A 59 -6.62 29.46 -7.98
CA VAL A 59 -7.74 29.31 -7.06
C VAL A 59 -7.40 30.12 -5.83
N GLU A 60 -8.01 31.30 -5.71
CA GLU A 60 -7.98 32.10 -4.49
C GLU A 60 -8.22 31.18 -3.30
N TYR A 61 -7.28 31.14 -2.38
CA TYR A 61 -7.42 30.39 -1.12
C TYR A 61 -8.48 31.15 -0.30
N THR A 62 -9.73 30.92 -0.60
CA THR A 62 -10.82 31.26 0.30
C THR A 62 -10.59 30.47 1.58
N GLU A 63 -10.54 31.20 2.68
CA GLU A 63 -10.31 30.64 4.02
C GLU A 63 -11.27 29.48 4.31
N PRO A 64 -10.87 28.53 5.20
CA PRO A 64 -11.60 27.26 5.39
C PRO A 64 -13.04 27.39 5.93
N GLU A 65 -13.49 28.58 6.30
CA GLU A 65 -14.74 28.78 7.04
C GLU A 65 -16.02 28.56 6.21
N GLU A 66 -15.99 28.68 4.89
CA GLU A 66 -17.17 28.45 4.05
C GLU A 66 -17.16 27.13 3.25
N ARG A 67 -16.12 26.31 3.37
CA ARG A 67 -16.09 25.03 2.70
C ARG A 67 -17.07 24.05 3.34
N SER A 68 -18.31 24.20 2.88
CA SER A 68 -19.34 23.16 2.79
C SER A 68 -19.33 22.13 3.94
N LYS A 69 -20.36 22.20 4.78
CA LYS A 69 -20.84 21.13 5.69
C LYS A 69 -21.24 19.84 4.95
N VAL A 70 -20.66 19.56 3.75
CA VAL A 70 -20.93 18.33 3.02
C VAL A 70 -20.41 17.17 3.85
N ASN A 71 -21.32 16.30 4.23
CA ASN A 71 -20.97 15.02 4.85
C ASN A 71 -20.33 14.11 3.80
N VAL A 72 -18.99 14.22 3.67
CA VAL A 72 -18.20 13.51 2.66
C VAL A 72 -18.37 11.98 2.76
N LEU A 73 -18.63 11.46 3.98
CA LEU A 73 -18.89 10.05 4.22
C LEU A 73 -20.25 9.58 3.67
N GLY A 74 -21.18 10.53 3.42
CA GLY A 74 -22.48 10.27 2.78
C GLY A 74 -22.40 10.13 1.26
N ILE A 75 -21.28 10.54 0.63
CA ILE A 75 -21.12 10.45 -0.82
C ILE A 75 -21.08 8.98 -1.23
N LYS A 76 -21.93 8.63 -2.20
CA LYS A 76 -21.99 7.25 -2.74
C LYS A 76 -20.62 6.85 -3.31
N GLY A 77 -20.11 5.70 -2.88
CA GLY A 77 -18.80 5.17 -3.29
C GLY A 77 -17.65 5.49 -2.31
N VAL A 78 -17.79 6.44 -1.39
CA VAL A 78 -16.74 6.76 -0.40
C VAL A 78 -16.51 5.60 0.57
N LYS A 79 -17.56 5.07 1.18
CA LYS A 79 -17.43 3.96 2.15
C LYS A 79 -16.68 2.75 1.58
N PRO A 80 -17.05 2.18 0.41
CA PRO A 80 -16.29 1.07 -0.15
C PRO A 80 -14.87 1.45 -0.58
N THR A 81 -14.60 2.71 -0.95
CA THR A 81 -13.23 3.18 -1.17
C THR A 81 -12.41 3.11 0.13
N LEU A 82 -12.96 3.59 1.26
CA LEU A 82 -12.29 3.52 2.56
C LEU A 82 -12.03 2.08 3.00
N ILE A 83 -12.99 1.16 2.77
CA ILE A 83 -12.80 -0.27 3.05
C ILE A 83 -11.64 -0.83 2.20
N ALA A 84 -11.56 -0.49 0.92
CA ALA A 84 -10.47 -0.93 0.06
C ALA A 84 -9.10 -0.44 0.57
N PHE A 85 -9.01 0.80 1.07
CA PHE A 85 -7.77 1.33 1.68
C PHE A 85 -7.40 0.60 2.97
N LEU A 86 -8.37 0.38 3.86
CA LEU A 86 -8.17 -0.37 5.11
C LEU A 86 -7.60 -1.75 4.83
N LEU A 87 -8.25 -2.47 3.91
CA LEU A 87 -7.86 -3.84 3.56
C LEU A 87 -6.50 -3.88 2.85
N TYR A 88 -6.22 -2.92 1.94
CA TYR A 88 -4.93 -2.83 1.29
C TYR A 88 -3.78 -2.70 2.29
N CYS A 89 -3.82 -1.66 3.15
CA CYS A 89 -2.76 -1.41 4.12
C CYS A 89 -2.66 -2.51 5.18
N GLY A 90 -3.81 -3.07 5.57
CA GLY A 90 -3.85 -4.20 6.48
C GLY A 90 -3.20 -5.46 5.90
N VAL A 91 -3.47 -5.79 4.63
CA VAL A 91 -2.83 -6.93 3.95
C VAL A 91 -1.34 -6.68 3.78
N GLU A 92 -0.93 -5.50 3.27
CA GLU A 92 0.48 -5.16 3.08
C GLU A 92 1.27 -5.35 4.39
N SER A 93 0.75 -4.81 5.50
CA SER A 93 1.39 -4.92 6.82
C SER A 93 1.35 -6.35 7.37
N THR A 94 0.23 -7.07 7.20
CA THR A 94 0.08 -8.45 7.68
C THR A 94 1.03 -9.39 6.97
N VAL A 95 1.15 -9.28 5.64
CA VAL A 95 2.08 -10.10 4.86
C VAL A 95 3.52 -9.79 5.23
N GLY A 96 3.87 -8.52 5.41
CA GLY A 96 5.21 -8.12 5.81
C GLY A 96 5.63 -8.60 7.20
N LEU A 97 4.69 -8.60 8.16
CA LEU A 97 4.98 -8.97 9.55
C LEU A 97 4.90 -10.49 9.79
N TRP A 98 3.91 -11.16 9.21
CA TRP A 98 3.64 -12.58 9.51
C TRP A 98 4.12 -13.55 8.44
N GLY A 99 4.51 -13.06 7.26
CA GLY A 99 4.96 -13.91 6.15
C GLY A 99 6.17 -14.76 6.50
N ALA A 100 7.18 -14.20 7.18
CA ALA A 100 8.34 -14.96 7.63
C ALA A 100 7.93 -16.04 8.67
N SER A 101 7.05 -15.70 9.62
CA SER A 101 6.55 -16.66 10.62
C SER A 101 5.76 -17.80 9.98
N TYR A 102 4.98 -17.52 8.93
CA TYR A 102 4.31 -18.54 8.14
C TYR A 102 5.31 -19.48 7.44
N LEU A 103 6.34 -18.93 6.80
CA LEU A 103 7.37 -19.70 6.11
C LEU A 103 8.14 -20.61 7.08
N VAL A 104 8.51 -20.10 8.24
CA VAL A 104 9.23 -20.88 9.26
C VAL A 104 8.30 -21.91 9.91
N GLY A 105 7.11 -21.50 10.36
CA GLY A 105 6.23 -22.36 11.17
C GLY A 105 5.47 -23.41 10.37
N VAL A 106 5.11 -23.10 9.11
CA VAL A 106 4.28 -24.00 8.27
C VAL A 106 5.09 -24.68 7.17
N ARG A 107 5.98 -23.95 6.51
CA ARG A 107 6.80 -24.46 5.42
C ARG A 107 8.16 -24.99 5.88
N GLN A 108 8.48 -24.88 7.18
CA GLN A 108 9.73 -25.36 7.77
C GLN A 108 11.01 -24.78 7.10
N ILE A 109 10.88 -23.57 6.55
CA ILE A 109 11.99 -22.84 5.93
C ILE A 109 12.82 -22.18 7.02
N THR A 110 14.15 -22.12 6.86
CA THR A 110 15.04 -21.47 7.83
C THR A 110 14.68 -20.00 8.01
N ALA A 111 14.86 -19.46 9.20
CA ALA A 111 14.52 -18.06 9.51
C ALA A 111 15.26 -17.07 8.60
N GLU A 112 16.51 -17.36 8.26
CA GLU A 112 17.33 -16.55 7.36
C GLU A 112 16.74 -16.51 5.95
N THR A 113 16.43 -17.67 5.36
CA THR A 113 15.81 -17.79 4.04
C THR A 113 14.43 -17.10 4.03
N ALA A 114 13.62 -17.31 5.06
CA ALA A 114 12.30 -16.67 5.19
C ALA A 114 12.40 -15.13 5.24
N ALA A 115 13.37 -14.60 5.98
CA ALA A 115 13.63 -13.14 6.00
C ALA A 115 14.06 -12.62 4.63
N GLY A 116 14.90 -13.36 3.91
CA GLY A 116 15.29 -13.06 2.53
C GLY A 116 14.09 -13.03 1.58
N TRP A 117 13.18 -13.99 1.69
CA TRP A 117 11.99 -14.06 0.83
C TRP A 117 11.00 -12.93 1.11
N ILE A 118 10.83 -12.54 2.38
CA ILE A 118 10.02 -11.36 2.70
C ILE A 118 10.69 -10.06 2.22
N SER A 119 12.01 -10.01 2.18
CA SER A 119 12.70 -8.89 1.54
C SER A 119 12.39 -8.82 0.04
N LEU A 120 12.27 -9.96 -0.65
CA LEU A 120 11.86 -10.03 -2.06
C LEU A 120 10.39 -9.66 -2.27
N TYR A 121 9.50 -9.92 -1.31
CA TYR A 121 8.14 -9.39 -1.31
C TYR A 121 8.16 -7.84 -1.36
N TYR A 122 8.94 -7.18 -0.50
CA TYR A 122 9.10 -5.72 -0.55
C TYR A 122 9.83 -5.27 -1.82
N GLY A 123 10.77 -6.07 -2.32
CA GLY A 123 11.39 -5.88 -3.64
C GLY A 123 10.36 -5.88 -4.76
N GLY A 124 9.40 -6.80 -4.70
CA GLY A 124 8.25 -6.87 -5.61
C GLY A 124 7.40 -5.60 -5.57
N ILE A 125 7.08 -5.07 -4.37
CA ILE A 125 6.37 -3.79 -4.22
C ILE A 125 7.17 -2.66 -4.88
N THR A 126 8.47 -2.59 -4.62
CA THR A 126 9.34 -1.53 -5.14
C THR A 126 9.44 -1.59 -6.67
N ALA A 127 9.73 -2.76 -7.22
CA ALA A 127 9.80 -2.98 -8.66
C ALA A 127 8.44 -2.71 -9.33
N GLY A 128 7.36 -3.19 -8.72
CA GLY A 128 6.01 -2.95 -9.19
C GLY A 128 5.64 -1.47 -9.22
N ARG A 129 6.05 -0.67 -8.24
CA ARG A 129 5.85 0.79 -8.22
C ARG A 129 6.60 1.48 -9.34
N LEU A 130 7.85 1.07 -9.61
CA LEU A 130 8.63 1.59 -10.73
C LEU A 130 7.95 1.27 -12.07
N ILE A 131 7.61 0.01 -12.30
CA ILE A 131 6.93 -0.47 -13.52
C ILE A 131 5.60 0.29 -13.70
N THR A 132 4.80 0.39 -12.64
CA THR A 132 3.52 1.09 -12.67
C THR A 132 3.69 2.58 -12.99
N GLY A 133 4.74 3.23 -12.45
CA GLY A 133 5.04 4.63 -12.75
C GLY A 133 5.18 4.90 -14.25
N PHE A 134 5.83 4.01 -15.00
CA PHE A 134 5.93 4.13 -16.46
C PHE A 134 4.63 3.75 -17.19
N ILE A 135 3.93 2.73 -16.71
CA ILE A 135 2.71 2.23 -17.36
C ILE A 135 1.52 3.19 -17.17
N THR A 136 1.45 3.94 -16.06
CA THR A 136 0.37 4.91 -15.80
C THR A 136 0.30 6.02 -16.84
N LEU A 137 1.38 6.27 -17.57
CA LEU A 137 1.40 7.23 -18.68
C LEU A 137 0.55 6.76 -19.88
N LYS A 138 0.31 5.45 -20.03
CA LYS A 138 -0.38 4.85 -21.18
C LYS A 138 -1.67 4.11 -20.79
N VAL A 139 -1.82 3.68 -19.55
CA VAL A 139 -2.90 2.82 -19.08
C VAL A 139 -3.67 3.50 -17.95
N HIS A 140 -5.01 3.44 -18.03
CA HIS A 140 -5.86 4.01 -17.00
C HIS A 140 -5.68 3.33 -15.63
N ASN A 141 -5.62 4.10 -14.56
CA ASN A 141 -5.43 3.61 -13.19
C ASN A 141 -6.41 2.49 -12.79
N ARG A 142 -7.66 2.52 -13.28
CA ARG A 142 -8.64 1.46 -13.01
C ARG A 142 -8.20 0.09 -13.49
N ILE A 143 -7.58 0.02 -14.68
CA ILE A 143 -7.06 -1.24 -15.24
C ILE A 143 -5.88 -1.69 -14.39
N LEU A 144 -4.97 -0.79 -14.05
CA LEU A 144 -3.79 -1.11 -13.23
C LEU A 144 -4.17 -1.62 -11.84
N ILE A 145 -5.14 -0.96 -11.18
CA ILE A 145 -5.65 -1.40 -9.87
C ILE A 145 -6.24 -2.81 -9.99
N ARG A 146 -7.07 -3.06 -11.01
CA ARG A 146 -7.72 -4.36 -11.23
C ARG A 146 -6.70 -5.46 -11.53
N CYS A 147 -5.76 -5.21 -12.45
CA CYS A 147 -4.66 -6.14 -12.73
C CYS A 147 -3.82 -6.43 -11.48
N GLY A 148 -3.47 -5.40 -10.72
CA GLY A 148 -2.75 -5.55 -9.46
C GLY A 148 -3.50 -6.45 -8.47
N GLN A 149 -4.81 -6.26 -8.31
CA GLN A 149 -5.64 -7.09 -7.44
C GLN A 149 -5.66 -8.56 -7.89
N PHE A 150 -5.81 -8.84 -9.19
CA PHE A 150 -5.77 -10.21 -9.70
C PHE A 150 -4.40 -10.86 -9.50
N ILE A 151 -3.31 -10.14 -9.76
CA ILE A 151 -1.94 -10.64 -9.53
C ILE A 151 -1.74 -10.98 -8.05
N THR A 152 -2.20 -10.11 -7.15
CA THR A 152 -2.08 -10.34 -5.70
C THR A 152 -2.90 -11.55 -5.25
N ILE A 153 -4.13 -11.69 -5.75
CA ILE A 153 -5.00 -12.86 -5.47
C ILE A 153 -4.37 -14.14 -6.00
N ALA A 154 -3.80 -14.13 -7.22
CA ALA A 154 -3.08 -15.28 -7.76
C ALA A 154 -1.87 -15.65 -6.90
N GLY A 155 -1.08 -14.65 -6.46
CA GLY A 155 0.03 -14.88 -5.54
C GLY A 155 -0.41 -15.51 -4.20
N ALA A 156 -1.49 -14.99 -3.60
CA ALA A 156 -2.05 -15.56 -2.37
C ALA A 156 -2.62 -16.99 -2.61
N GLY A 157 -3.23 -17.22 -3.77
CA GLY A 157 -3.72 -18.54 -4.19
C GLY A 157 -2.60 -19.58 -4.28
N ILE A 158 -1.43 -19.19 -4.79
CA ILE A 158 -0.24 -20.08 -4.84
C ILE A 158 0.18 -20.52 -3.43
N LEU A 159 0.10 -19.65 -2.42
CA LEU A 159 0.44 -20.00 -1.04
C LEU A 159 -0.48 -21.06 -0.43
N LEU A 160 -1.70 -21.20 -0.94
CA LEU A 160 -2.66 -22.21 -0.50
C LEU A 160 -2.40 -23.61 -1.06
N LEU A 161 -1.67 -23.69 -2.16
CA LEU A 161 -1.43 -24.95 -2.85
C LEU A 161 -0.29 -25.72 -2.17
N PRO A 162 -0.37 -27.05 -2.10
CA PRO A 162 0.69 -27.91 -1.58
C PRO A 162 1.82 -28.08 -2.62
N LEU A 163 2.41 -26.94 -3.02
CA LEU A 163 3.49 -26.88 -4.00
C LEU A 163 4.86 -26.83 -3.29
N PRO A 164 5.97 -27.16 -4.00
CA PRO A 164 7.31 -26.97 -3.48
C PRO A 164 7.57 -25.56 -2.98
N ASP A 165 8.49 -25.39 -2.02
CA ASP A 165 8.72 -24.14 -1.31
C ASP A 165 9.05 -22.95 -2.22
N ALA A 166 9.74 -23.18 -3.35
CA ALA A 166 10.01 -22.15 -4.34
C ALA A 166 8.76 -21.43 -4.86
N PHE A 167 7.61 -22.12 -4.90
CA PHE A 167 6.35 -21.49 -5.28
C PHE A 167 5.83 -20.52 -4.21
N SER A 168 6.15 -20.74 -2.93
CA SER A 168 5.82 -19.76 -1.88
C SER A 168 6.58 -18.46 -2.10
N LEU A 169 7.86 -18.51 -2.50
CA LEU A 169 8.62 -17.32 -2.88
C LEU A 169 7.94 -16.57 -4.04
N ILE A 170 7.58 -17.30 -5.10
CA ILE A 170 6.86 -16.72 -6.25
C ILE A 170 5.56 -16.08 -5.79
N GLY A 171 4.79 -16.75 -4.92
CA GLY A 171 3.57 -16.22 -4.33
C GLY A 171 3.80 -14.88 -3.62
N PHE A 172 4.82 -14.78 -2.76
CA PHE A 172 5.14 -13.53 -2.06
C PHE A 172 5.58 -12.40 -3.03
N ILE A 173 6.40 -12.71 -4.04
CA ILE A 173 6.80 -11.73 -5.06
C ILE A 173 5.57 -11.22 -5.83
N LEU A 174 4.66 -12.10 -6.25
CA LEU A 174 3.43 -11.74 -6.95
C LEU A 174 2.51 -10.89 -6.06
N ILE A 175 2.38 -11.22 -4.77
CA ILE A 175 1.62 -10.39 -3.82
C ILE A 175 2.23 -8.98 -3.79
N GLY A 176 3.55 -8.85 -3.68
CA GLY A 176 4.22 -7.55 -3.67
C GLY A 176 4.03 -6.76 -4.96
N LEU A 177 4.27 -7.39 -6.11
CA LEU A 177 4.07 -6.77 -7.43
C LEU A 177 2.62 -6.31 -7.63
N GLY A 178 1.66 -7.16 -7.24
CA GLY A 178 0.24 -6.86 -7.42
C GLY A 178 -0.26 -5.75 -6.48
N LEU A 179 0.26 -5.64 -5.26
CA LEU A 179 -0.08 -4.55 -4.33
C LEU A 179 0.45 -3.19 -4.82
N ALA A 180 1.54 -3.17 -5.57
CA ALA A 180 2.26 -1.95 -5.94
C ALA A 180 1.39 -0.86 -6.61
N PRO A 181 0.53 -1.14 -7.62
CA PRO A 181 -0.29 -0.14 -8.29
C PRO A 181 -1.53 0.28 -7.50
N ILE A 182 -1.97 -0.48 -6.51
CA ILE A 182 -3.30 -0.33 -5.92
C ILE A 182 -3.39 0.96 -5.11
N TYR A 183 -2.50 1.17 -4.15
CA TYR A 183 -2.54 2.32 -3.26
C TYR A 183 -2.39 3.67 -3.99
N PRO A 184 -1.33 3.88 -4.80
CA PRO A 184 -1.16 5.13 -5.53
C PRO A 184 -2.30 5.35 -6.53
N GLY A 185 -2.77 4.29 -7.20
CA GLY A 185 -3.88 4.35 -8.13
C GLY A 185 -5.19 4.78 -7.46
N LEU A 186 -5.52 4.25 -6.29
CA LEU A 186 -6.72 4.63 -5.53
C LEU A 186 -6.66 6.10 -5.08
N ILE A 187 -5.51 6.60 -4.61
CA ILE A 187 -5.34 8.01 -4.24
C ILE A 187 -5.50 8.91 -5.47
N HIS A 188 -4.83 8.57 -6.56
CA HIS A 188 -4.86 9.35 -7.79
C HIS A 188 -6.27 9.45 -8.41
N GLU A 189 -7.08 8.42 -8.24
CA GLU A 189 -8.49 8.40 -8.69
C GLU A 189 -9.43 9.25 -7.81
N THR A 190 -9.03 9.64 -6.59
CA THR A 190 -9.92 10.32 -5.63
C THR A 190 -10.48 11.63 -6.16
N PRO A 191 -9.70 12.57 -6.73
CA PRO A 191 -10.23 13.81 -7.29
C PRO A 191 -11.18 13.59 -8.46
N THR A 192 -10.87 12.62 -9.32
CA THR A 192 -11.67 12.30 -10.49
C THR A 192 -13.00 11.64 -10.13
N ARG A 193 -13.03 10.87 -9.03
CA ARG A 193 -14.20 10.11 -8.58
C ARG A 193 -15.16 10.94 -7.72
N PHE A 194 -14.64 11.82 -6.88
CA PHE A 194 -15.40 12.49 -5.82
C PHE A 194 -15.36 14.02 -5.87
N GLY A 195 -14.69 14.58 -6.89
CA GLY A 195 -14.51 16.03 -7.07
C GLY A 195 -13.24 16.56 -6.40
N LYS A 196 -12.66 17.59 -7.02
CA LYS A 196 -11.44 18.23 -6.51
C LYS A 196 -11.65 18.89 -5.15
N GLU A 197 -12.84 19.46 -4.95
CA GLU A 197 -13.26 20.16 -3.73
C GLU A 197 -13.29 19.27 -2.49
N ASN A 198 -13.62 17.99 -2.67
CA ASN A 198 -13.70 17.01 -1.58
C ASN A 198 -12.41 16.22 -1.38
N SER A 199 -11.45 16.32 -2.30
CA SER A 199 -10.27 15.46 -2.38
C SER A 199 -9.40 15.51 -1.13
N ALA A 200 -9.07 16.68 -0.64
CA ALA A 200 -8.19 16.86 0.51
C ALA A 200 -8.78 16.19 1.77
N LYS A 201 -10.08 16.38 2.01
CA LYS A 201 -10.79 15.79 3.13
C LYS A 201 -10.90 14.26 2.99
N LEU A 202 -11.19 13.78 1.77
CA LEU A 202 -11.26 12.34 1.49
C LEU A 202 -9.91 11.65 1.62
N ILE A 203 -8.84 12.24 1.13
CA ILE A 203 -7.49 11.71 1.29
C ILE A 203 -7.12 11.62 2.78
N GLY A 204 -7.52 12.61 3.60
CA GLY A 204 -7.36 12.54 5.05
C GLY A 204 -8.07 11.31 5.66
N TYR A 205 -9.32 11.04 5.28
CA TYR A 205 -10.03 9.82 5.73
C TYR A 205 -9.38 8.55 5.20
N GLN A 206 -8.92 8.53 3.93
CA GLN A 206 -8.20 7.40 3.36
C GLN A 206 -6.94 7.07 4.15
N MET A 207 -6.15 8.10 4.53
CA MET A 207 -4.97 7.92 5.38
C MET A 207 -5.34 7.38 6.76
N ALA A 208 -6.36 7.94 7.41
CA ALA A 208 -6.80 7.48 8.73
C ALA A 208 -7.18 5.99 8.71
N VAL A 209 -8.01 5.55 7.76
CA VAL A 209 -8.41 4.13 7.67
C VAL A 209 -7.26 3.24 7.19
N ALA A 210 -6.34 3.74 6.36
CA ALA A 210 -5.13 3.02 5.96
C ALA A 210 -4.27 2.67 7.19
N TYR A 211 -3.99 3.65 8.05
CA TYR A 211 -3.28 3.42 9.31
C TYR A 211 -4.07 2.52 10.28
N THR A 212 -5.40 2.64 10.31
CA THR A 212 -6.24 1.71 11.08
C THR A 212 -6.05 0.28 10.59
N GLY A 213 -6.08 0.05 9.28
CA GLY A 213 -5.86 -1.28 8.70
C GLY A 213 -4.48 -1.86 9.04
N SER A 214 -3.40 -1.08 8.87
CA SER A 214 -2.05 -1.52 9.19
C SER A 214 -1.81 -1.74 10.68
N THR A 215 -2.59 -1.08 11.56
CA THR A 215 -2.45 -1.23 13.01
C THR A 215 -3.25 -2.42 13.54
N PHE A 216 -4.45 -2.69 13.03
CA PHE A 216 -5.36 -3.67 13.62
C PHE A 216 -5.35 -5.05 12.94
N LEU A 217 -5.10 -5.13 11.61
CA LEU A 217 -5.12 -6.42 10.92
C LEU A 217 -3.96 -7.35 11.30
N PRO A 218 -2.70 -6.88 11.44
CA PRO A 218 -1.62 -7.75 11.85
C PRO A 218 -1.79 -8.34 13.26
N PRO A 219 -2.20 -7.59 14.31
CA PRO A 219 -2.54 -8.16 15.62
C PRO A 219 -3.71 -9.16 15.54
N LEU A 220 -4.72 -8.90 14.71
CA LEU A 220 -5.82 -9.86 14.49
C LEU A 220 -5.29 -11.19 13.96
N MET A 221 -4.37 -11.15 12.98
CA MET A 221 -3.69 -12.36 12.50
C MET A 221 -2.92 -13.06 13.63
N GLY A 222 -2.22 -12.30 14.49
CA GLY A 222 -1.50 -12.84 15.66
C GLY A 222 -2.42 -13.57 16.63
N VAL A 223 -3.58 -13.00 16.95
CA VAL A 223 -4.58 -13.65 17.81
C VAL A 223 -5.12 -14.93 17.17
N ILE A 224 -5.36 -14.93 15.88
CA ILE A 224 -5.82 -16.13 15.13
C ILE A 224 -4.72 -17.19 15.15
N ALA A 225 -3.49 -16.82 14.83
CA ALA A 225 -2.36 -17.74 14.79
C ALA A 225 -2.09 -18.41 16.13
N THR A 226 -2.20 -17.66 17.24
CA THR A 226 -1.98 -18.20 18.58
C THR A 226 -3.11 -19.09 19.09
N LYS A 227 -4.36 -18.80 18.69
CA LYS A 227 -5.51 -19.58 19.15
C LYS A 227 -5.83 -20.79 18.25
N THR A 228 -5.36 -20.78 17.01
CA THR A 228 -5.66 -21.84 16.04
C THR A 228 -4.39 -22.37 15.37
N SER A 229 -4.00 -21.81 14.25
CA SER A 229 -2.78 -22.21 13.52
C SER A 229 -2.36 -21.14 12.53
N MET A 230 -1.04 -21.04 12.30
CA MET A 230 -0.44 -20.21 11.26
C MET A 230 -0.80 -20.68 9.83
N ILE A 231 -1.33 -21.90 9.67
CA ILE A 231 -1.86 -22.41 8.39
C ILE A 231 -2.98 -21.53 7.85
N LEU A 232 -3.72 -20.82 8.72
CA LEU A 232 -4.80 -19.91 8.31
C LEU A 232 -4.30 -18.62 7.67
N PHE A 233 -2.99 -18.29 7.75
CA PHE A 233 -2.43 -17.07 7.19
C PHE A 233 -2.78 -16.82 5.72
N PRO A 234 -2.52 -17.74 4.75
CA PRO A 234 -2.84 -17.49 3.34
C PRO A 234 -4.35 -17.40 3.09
N PHE A 235 -5.18 -18.12 3.85
CA PHE A 235 -6.65 -18.03 3.75
C PHE A 235 -7.16 -16.64 4.15
N LEU A 236 -6.64 -16.08 5.24
CA LEU A 236 -7.01 -14.74 5.71
C LEU A 236 -6.52 -13.66 4.74
N VAL A 237 -5.28 -13.78 4.24
CA VAL A 237 -4.76 -12.88 3.22
C VAL A 237 -5.65 -12.92 1.99
N LEU A 238 -6.00 -14.10 1.47
CA LEU A 238 -6.88 -14.24 0.32
C LEU A 238 -8.27 -13.66 0.58
N PHE A 239 -8.85 -13.91 1.75
CA PHE A 239 -10.14 -13.35 2.15
C PHE A 239 -10.13 -11.81 2.11
N PHE A 240 -9.11 -11.17 2.69
CA PHE A 240 -8.99 -9.72 2.68
C PHE A 240 -8.76 -9.17 1.27
N LEU A 241 -7.99 -9.86 0.42
CA LEU A 241 -7.77 -9.48 -0.97
C LEU A 241 -9.05 -9.54 -1.80
N VAL A 242 -9.84 -10.60 -1.63
CA VAL A 242 -11.15 -10.73 -2.30
C VAL A 242 -12.11 -9.65 -1.82
N ALA A 243 -12.17 -9.39 -0.51
CA ALA A 243 -12.98 -8.31 0.04
C ALA A 243 -12.55 -6.93 -0.47
N MET A 244 -11.24 -6.70 -0.64
CA MET A 244 -10.68 -5.49 -1.25
C MET A 244 -11.12 -5.36 -2.71
N LEU A 245 -11.03 -6.43 -3.51
CA LEU A 245 -11.48 -6.44 -4.91
C LEU A 245 -12.97 -6.11 -5.00
N LEU A 246 -13.82 -6.78 -4.21
CA LEU A 246 -15.26 -6.54 -4.19
C LEU A 246 -15.59 -5.09 -3.80
N SER A 247 -14.85 -4.53 -2.84
CA SER A 247 -15.00 -3.14 -2.42
C SER A 247 -14.63 -2.16 -3.54
N ALA A 248 -13.51 -2.39 -4.23
CA ALA A 248 -13.08 -1.58 -5.37
C ALA A 248 -14.05 -1.67 -6.56
N GLU A 249 -14.56 -2.86 -6.88
CA GLU A 249 -15.56 -3.04 -7.96
C GLU A 249 -16.89 -2.41 -7.60
N LYS A 250 -17.32 -2.45 -6.35
CA LYS A 250 -18.51 -1.74 -5.87
C LYS A 250 -18.41 -0.23 -6.12
N VAL A 251 -17.23 0.36 -5.93
CA VAL A 251 -16.99 1.78 -6.28
C VAL A 251 -17.20 2.00 -7.78
N ASN A 252 -16.61 1.16 -8.62
CA ASN A 252 -16.71 1.27 -10.08
C ASN A 252 -18.17 1.17 -10.56
N ILE A 253 -18.96 0.25 -10.01
CA ILE A 253 -20.38 0.06 -10.34
C ILE A 253 -21.21 1.28 -9.90
N VAL A 254 -21.03 1.73 -8.66
CA VAL A 254 -21.80 2.86 -8.10
C VAL A 254 -21.55 4.14 -8.88
N LEU A 255 -20.28 4.41 -9.24
CA LEU A 255 -19.92 5.61 -10.00
C LEU A 255 -20.26 5.49 -11.49
N GLY A 256 -20.25 4.28 -12.08
CA GLY A 256 -20.70 4.03 -13.45
C GLY A 256 -22.16 4.36 -13.62
N LYS A 257 -23.03 3.92 -12.72
CA LYS A 257 -24.47 4.24 -12.71
C LYS A 257 -24.74 5.74 -12.57
N ARG A 258 -23.91 6.49 -11.84
CA ARG A 258 -24.05 7.94 -11.69
C ARG A 258 -23.79 8.69 -13.01
N LYS A 259 -22.82 8.24 -13.81
CA LYS A 259 -22.54 8.84 -15.12
C LYS A 259 -23.67 8.61 -16.14
N GLN A 260 -24.35 7.45 -16.06
CA GLN A 260 -25.48 7.12 -16.94
C GLN A 260 -26.79 7.85 -16.55
N ALA A 261 -26.97 8.19 -15.30
CA ALA A 261 -28.16 8.89 -14.81
C ALA A 261 -28.07 10.42 -14.91
N GLY A 262 -26.90 10.96 -15.24
CA GLY A 262 -26.65 12.40 -15.40
C GLY A 262 -26.51 12.86 -16.86
N ASN A 263 -26.62 11.91 -17.83
CA ASN A 263 -26.83 12.16 -19.25
C ASN A 263 -28.30 11.92 -19.61
#